data_cf1ebe7281ed13fd8579d507a226384f
#
_entry.id   cf1ebe7281ed13fd8579d507a226384f
#
_cell.length_a   1.000
_cell.length_b   1.000
_cell.length_c   1.000
_cell.angle_alpha   90.00
_cell.angle_beta   90.00
_cell.angle_gamma   90.00
#
_symmetry.space_group_name_H-M   'P 1'
#
loop_
_entity.id
_entity.type
_entity.pdbx_description
1 polymer ?
#
loop_
_entity_poly.entity_id
_entity_poly.type
_entity_poly.pdbx_seq_one_letter_code
_entity_poly.pdbx_strand_id
1 'polypeptide(L)'
;MRSLVTAFALSLTLASCVGSRPPTADSATPSSSAATSASAPGALEPNGTVAKVVDGDTIDVTVGATRTRIRMIGFNTPESVDPRRPVECFGKEASKHLASLAPVGTPVRLERDAEEHDRYGRTLAYVYRASDGLFLNLQMVADGYAHVLSIPPNITYAARFREAEGTARDANLGLWSSCPVDAGG
;
A
#
# COMPACT_ATOMS: atom_id res chain seq x y z
N MET A 1 -17.98 -8.11 54.65
CA MET A 1 -17.71 -9.34 55.40
C MET A 1 -16.36 -9.88 54.94
N ARG A 2 -15.40 -9.76 55.87
CA ARG A 2 -14.23 -10.61 56.18
C ARG A 2 -13.36 -11.08 55.00
N SER A 3 -12.22 -10.46 54.77
CA SER A 3 -10.92 -10.68 55.46
C SER A 3 -10.45 -12.09 55.51
N LEU A 4 -9.35 -12.39 54.82
CA LEU A 4 -8.24 -13.19 55.41
C LEU A 4 -6.93 -12.92 54.68
N VAL A 5 -6.00 -12.35 55.43
CA VAL A 5 -4.56 -12.19 55.20
C VAL A 5 -3.87 -13.49 55.62
N THR A 6 -2.91 -13.95 54.84
CA THR A 6 -1.92 -14.90 55.38
C THR A 6 -0.53 -14.56 54.86
N ALA A 7 0.31 -14.11 55.75
CA ALA A 7 1.76 -13.92 55.58
C ALA A 7 2.49 -15.15 56.15
N PHE A 8 3.62 -15.54 55.54
CA PHE A 8 4.70 -16.37 56.15
C PHE A 8 5.99 -16.06 55.38
N ALA A 9 6.90 -15.34 55.92
CA ALA A 9 8.09 -15.59 56.71
C ALA A 9 9.21 -16.36 55.94
N LEU A 10 10.18 -15.66 55.54
CA LEU A 10 11.58 -15.51 55.92
C LEU A 10 12.35 -16.82 56.26
N SER A 11 13.35 -17.16 55.45
CA SER A 11 14.53 -17.91 55.89
C SER A 11 15.77 -17.50 55.09
N LEU A 12 16.69 -16.96 55.80
CA LEU A 12 18.03 -16.47 55.47
C LEU A 12 19.03 -17.64 55.73
N THR A 13 19.85 -18.01 54.73
CA THR A 13 21.07 -18.79 55.00
C THR A 13 22.23 -18.19 54.19
N LEU A 14 23.19 -17.64 54.95
CA LEU A 14 24.53 -17.30 54.48
C LEU A 14 25.38 -18.58 54.35
N ALA A 15 26.17 -18.66 53.28
CA ALA A 15 27.43 -19.41 53.30
C ALA A 15 28.44 -18.77 52.36
N SER A 16 29.52 -18.24 52.93
CA SER A 16 30.73 -17.77 52.27
C SER A 16 31.54 -18.95 51.74
N CYS A 17 32.21 -18.74 50.56
CA CYS A 17 33.59 -19.20 50.36
C CYS A 17 34.23 -18.55 49.14
N VAL A 18 35.26 -17.86 49.39
CA VAL A 18 36.48 -17.40 48.72
C VAL A 18 36.99 -18.29 47.55
N GLY A 19 37.43 -17.65 46.50
CA GLY A 19 38.22 -18.30 45.43
C GLY A 19 38.53 -17.34 44.29
N SER A 20 39.70 -16.69 44.36
CA SER A 20 40.29 -15.82 43.34
C SER A 20 40.74 -16.54 42.07
N ARG A 21 40.48 -16.03 40.90
CA ARG A 21 41.48 -15.74 39.81
C ARG A 21 40.79 -15.35 38.50
N PRO A 22 41.29 -14.36 37.78
CA PRO A 22 40.73 -13.97 36.47
C PRO A 22 41.30 -14.83 35.34
N PRO A 23 40.53 -15.17 34.31
CA PRO A 23 41.04 -15.47 33.01
C PRO A 23 40.78 -14.31 32.02
N THR A 24 41.82 -13.92 31.36
CA THR A 24 42.04 -13.40 30.02
C THR A 24 40.79 -13.00 29.20
N ALA A 25 40.85 -11.77 28.73
CA ALA A 25 39.98 -11.19 27.72
C ALA A 25 39.97 -12.04 26.42
N ASP A 26 38.88 -12.74 26.18
CA ASP A 26 38.53 -13.19 24.83
C ASP A 26 37.63 -12.10 24.20
N SER A 27 38.13 -11.49 23.14
CA SER A 27 37.42 -10.57 22.30
C SER A 27 36.28 -11.31 21.61
N ALA A 28 35.10 -11.31 22.20
CA ALA A 28 33.89 -11.72 21.52
C ALA A 28 33.52 -10.63 20.50
N THR A 29 33.81 -10.89 19.24
CA THR A 29 33.28 -10.18 18.07
C THR A 29 31.75 -10.15 18.19
N PRO A 30 31.08 -8.98 18.15
CA PRO A 30 29.63 -8.97 18.08
C PRO A 30 29.22 -9.60 16.75
N SER A 31 28.67 -10.81 16.83
CA SER A 31 27.96 -11.45 15.74
C SER A 31 26.78 -10.57 15.40
N SER A 32 26.88 -9.85 14.28
CA SER A 32 25.80 -9.09 13.70
C SER A 32 24.69 -10.06 13.32
N SER A 33 23.76 -10.25 14.23
CA SER A 33 22.50 -10.93 13.94
C SER A 33 21.76 -10.09 12.88
N ALA A 34 21.89 -10.51 11.62
CA ALA A 34 20.99 -10.05 10.57
C ALA A 34 19.56 -10.36 11.04
N ALA A 35 18.86 -9.31 11.45
CA ALA A 35 17.42 -9.41 11.73
C ALA A 35 16.74 -9.81 10.42
N THR A 36 16.40 -11.07 10.31
CA THR A 36 15.50 -11.57 9.26
C THR A 36 14.15 -10.90 9.54
N SER A 37 13.87 -9.82 8.80
CA SER A 37 12.55 -9.20 8.81
C SER A 37 11.57 -10.24 8.26
N ALA A 38 10.79 -10.85 9.13
CA ALA A 38 9.67 -11.68 8.74
C ALA A 38 8.67 -10.77 8.01
N SER A 39 8.56 -10.91 6.70
CA SER A 39 7.54 -10.22 5.90
C SER A 39 6.16 -10.64 6.38
N ALA A 40 5.24 -9.68 6.50
CA ALA A 40 3.85 -9.95 6.82
C ALA A 40 3.22 -10.87 5.73
N PRO A 41 2.23 -11.70 6.08
CA PRO A 41 1.48 -12.47 5.08
C PRO A 41 0.91 -11.54 4.00
N GLY A 42 1.19 -11.83 2.72
CA GLY A 42 0.77 -10.98 1.59
C GLY A 42 1.77 -9.89 1.19
N ALA A 43 2.85 -9.67 1.96
CA ALA A 43 3.88 -8.71 1.59
C ALA A 43 4.59 -9.10 0.28
N LEU A 44 4.87 -8.11 -0.57
CA LEU A 44 5.55 -8.26 -1.85
C LEU A 44 6.90 -7.56 -1.82
N GLU A 45 7.87 -8.08 -2.59
CA GLU A 45 9.13 -7.37 -2.80
C GLU A 45 8.88 -6.08 -3.60
N PRO A 46 9.18 -4.89 -3.04
CA PRO A 46 8.95 -3.64 -3.73
C PRO A 46 9.95 -3.46 -4.87
N ASN A 47 9.51 -2.77 -5.94
CA ASN A 47 10.38 -2.31 -7.01
C ASN A 47 10.26 -0.80 -7.25
N GLY A 48 9.59 -0.09 -6.36
CA GLY A 48 9.47 1.36 -6.38
C GLY A 48 8.93 1.93 -5.07
N THR A 49 8.97 3.25 -4.97
CA THR A 49 8.44 4.01 -3.83
C THR A 49 7.62 5.18 -4.34
N VAL A 50 6.43 5.39 -3.81
CA VAL A 50 5.55 6.51 -4.18
C VAL A 50 6.24 7.83 -3.87
N ALA A 51 6.47 8.65 -4.90
CA ALA A 51 7.08 9.97 -4.78
C ALA A 51 6.03 11.10 -4.78
N LYS A 52 4.89 10.88 -5.43
CA LYS A 52 3.77 11.83 -5.50
C LYS A 52 2.51 11.13 -6.02
N VAL A 53 1.35 11.45 -5.46
CA VAL A 53 0.06 11.21 -6.11
C VAL A 53 -0.24 12.43 -6.96
N VAL A 54 -0.47 12.22 -8.26
CA VAL A 54 -0.71 13.30 -9.23
C VAL A 54 -2.22 13.47 -9.43
N ASP A 55 -2.93 12.36 -9.63
CA ASP A 55 -4.37 12.26 -9.79
C ASP A 55 -4.86 10.91 -9.23
N GLY A 56 -6.15 10.64 -9.29
CA GLY A 56 -6.74 9.41 -8.77
C GLY A 56 -6.27 8.12 -9.48
N ASP A 57 -5.68 8.24 -10.66
CA ASP A 57 -5.15 7.11 -11.44
C ASP A 57 -3.70 7.29 -11.92
N THR A 58 -3.04 8.34 -11.44
CA THR A 58 -1.68 8.67 -11.87
C THR A 58 -0.80 9.01 -10.66
N ILE A 59 0.32 8.31 -10.54
CA ILE A 59 1.31 8.53 -9.49
C ILE A 59 2.71 8.70 -10.09
N ASP A 60 3.59 9.42 -9.40
CA ASP A 60 5.02 9.37 -9.65
C ASP A 60 5.65 8.40 -8.66
N VAL A 61 6.46 7.48 -9.17
CA VAL A 61 7.16 6.46 -8.38
C VAL A 61 8.66 6.59 -8.63
N THR A 62 9.46 6.52 -7.59
CA THR A 62 10.91 6.39 -7.68
C THR A 62 11.25 4.92 -7.87
N VAL A 63 11.87 4.58 -9.02
CA VAL A 63 12.37 3.26 -9.37
C VAL A 63 13.89 3.35 -9.49
N GLY A 64 14.62 2.74 -8.58
CA GLY A 64 16.07 2.98 -8.43
C GLY A 64 16.35 4.45 -8.15
N ALA A 65 17.08 5.13 -9.04
CA ALA A 65 17.40 6.56 -8.94
C ALA A 65 16.46 7.45 -9.79
N THR A 66 15.51 6.86 -10.51
CA THR A 66 14.70 7.57 -11.51
C THR A 66 13.27 7.76 -11.02
N ARG A 67 12.76 8.99 -11.16
CA ARG A 67 11.33 9.27 -10.93
C ARG A 67 10.56 9.02 -12.22
N THR A 68 9.60 8.09 -12.18
CA THR A 68 8.82 7.65 -13.31
C THR A 68 7.34 7.95 -13.09
N ARG A 69 6.66 8.50 -14.08
CA ARG A 69 5.21 8.68 -14.03
C ARG A 69 4.51 7.40 -14.44
N ILE A 70 3.68 6.90 -13.54
CA ILE A 70 2.90 5.68 -13.71
C ILE A 70 1.44 6.05 -13.95
N ARG A 71 0.87 5.63 -15.08
CA ARG A 71 -0.56 5.58 -15.31
C ARG A 71 -1.04 4.20 -14.84
N MET A 72 -1.80 4.18 -13.80
CA MET A 72 -2.40 2.96 -13.27
C MET A 72 -3.49 2.48 -14.24
N ILE A 73 -3.40 1.21 -14.69
CA ILE A 73 -4.27 0.67 -15.76
C ILE A 73 -5.45 -0.13 -15.22
N GLY A 74 -6.43 -0.36 -16.08
CA GLY A 74 -7.66 -1.11 -15.78
C GLY A 74 -8.84 -0.24 -15.32
N PHE A 75 -8.60 1.02 -14.98
CA PHE A 75 -9.61 1.95 -14.51
C PHE A 75 -9.29 3.40 -14.91
N ASN A 76 -10.27 4.28 -14.73
CA ASN A 76 -10.15 5.73 -14.87
C ASN A 76 -10.87 6.43 -13.72
N THR A 77 -10.28 7.47 -13.19
CA THR A 77 -10.94 8.35 -12.22
C THR A 77 -11.49 9.59 -12.90
N PRO A 78 -12.50 10.26 -12.31
CA PRO A 78 -12.91 11.57 -12.74
C PRO A 78 -11.72 12.55 -12.70
N GLU A 79 -11.64 13.44 -13.71
CA GLU A 79 -10.51 14.36 -13.89
C GLU A 79 -10.47 15.43 -12.80
N SER A 80 -9.30 15.69 -12.23
CA SER A 80 -9.14 16.68 -11.17
C SER A 80 -8.02 17.71 -11.40
N VAL A 81 -7.12 17.47 -12.36
CA VAL A 81 -5.88 18.27 -12.50
C VAL A 81 -5.65 18.87 -13.89
N ASP A 82 -6.42 18.53 -14.94
CA ASP A 82 -6.27 19.13 -16.26
C ASP A 82 -6.80 20.58 -16.24
N PRO A 83 -5.94 21.61 -16.41
CA PRO A 83 -6.37 23.00 -16.34
C PRO A 83 -7.29 23.43 -17.49
N ARG A 84 -7.41 22.62 -18.54
CA ARG A 84 -8.26 22.88 -19.71
C ARG A 84 -9.67 22.34 -19.55
N ARG A 85 -9.93 21.56 -18.49
CA ARG A 85 -11.22 20.91 -18.21
C ARG A 85 -11.69 21.29 -16.82
N PRO A 86 -13.02 21.43 -16.60
CA PRO A 86 -13.53 21.56 -15.25
C PRO A 86 -13.19 20.29 -14.44
N VAL A 87 -13.02 20.45 -13.13
CA VAL A 87 -12.90 19.33 -12.20
C VAL A 87 -14.19 18.52 -12.28
N GLU A 88 -14.07 17.24 -12.60
CA GLU A 88 -15.21 16.34 -12.67
C GLU A 88 -15.71 15.96 -11.27
N CYS A 89 -16.99 15.56 -11.17
CA CYS A 89 -17.57 15.08 -9.91
C CYS A 89 -16.73 13.95 -9.35
N PHE A 90 -16.39 14.02 -8.07
CA PHE A 90 -15.58 13.04 -7.32
C PHE A 90 -14.08 12.97 -7.69
N GLY A 91 -13.56 13.80 -8.58
CA GLY A 91 -12.15 13.73 -8.99
C GLY A 91 -11.18 14.05 -7.86
N LYS A 92 -11.46 15.09 -7.06
CA LYS A 92 -10.62 15.42 -5.90
C LYS A 92 -10.67 14.35 -4.81
N GLU A 93 -11.82 13.75 -4.61
CA GLU A 93 -12.05 12.65 -3.66
C GLU A 93 -11.26 11.41 -4.08
N ALA A 94 -11.25 11.06 -5.37
CA ALA A 94 -10.47 9.95 -5.92
C ALA A 94 -8.96 10.15 -5.69
N SER A 95 -8.43 11.35 -5.98
CA SER A 95 -7.02 11.68 -5.73
C SER A 95 -6.64 11.59 -4.26
N LYS A 96 -7.50 12.09 -3.35
CA LYS A 96 -7.30 11.99 -1.90
C LYS A 96 -7.36 10.54 -1.41
N HIS A 97 -8.29 9.75 -1.97
CA HIS A 97 -8.42 8.35 -1.59
C HIS A 97 -7.16 7.56 -1.98
N LEU A 98 -6.67 7.71 -3.21
CA LEU A 98 -5.41 7.09 -3.62
C LEU A 98 -4.24 7.52 -2.71
N ALA A 99 -4.17 8.81 -2.36
CA ALA A 99 -3.14 9.32 -1.44
C ALA A 99 -3.25 8.73 -0.02
N SER A 100 -4.44 8.35 0.43
CA SER A 100 -4.64 7.65 1.71
C SER A 100 -4.24 6.18 1.65
N LEU A 101 -4.48 5.51 0.52
CA LEU A 101 -4.10 4.11 0.30
C LEU A 101 -2.58 3.95 0.13
N ALA A 102 -1.94 4.92 -0.53
CA ALA A 102 -0.51 4.92 -0.83
C ALA A 102 0.11 6.32 -0.66
N PRO A 103 0.30 6.80 0.58
CA PRO A 103 0.95 8.07 0.83
C PRO A 103 2.39 8.09 0.30
N VAL A 104 2.94 9.30 0.13
CA VAL A 104 4.35 9.49 -0.29
C VAL A 104 5.27 8.71 0.65
N GLY A 105 6.24 7.99 0.07
CA GLY A 105 7.13 7.09 0.80
C GLY A 105 6.65 5.64 0.87
N THR A 106 5.44 5.33 0.42
CA THR A 106 4.92 3.95 0.40
C THR A 106 5.71 3.08 -0.57
N PRO A 107 6.32 1.97 -0.13
CA PRO A 107 6.90 0.97 -1.02
C PRO A 107 5.82 0.28 -1.84
N VAL A 108 6.04 0.18 -3.15
CA VAL A 108 5.09 -0.45 -4.08
C VAL A 108 5.75 -1.49 -4.97
N ARG A 109 4.97 -2.46 -5.39
CA ARG A 109 5.28 -3.39 -6.47
C ARG A 109 4.53 -2.95 -7.72
N LEU A 110 5.26 -2.60 -8.76
CA LEU A 110 4.75 -2.33 -10.09
C LEU A 110 4.76 -3.63 -10.90
N GLU A 111 3.62 -3.99 -11.46
CA GLU A 111 3.45 -5.13 -12.38
C GLU A 111 3.01 -4.59 -13.74
N ARG A 112 3.70 -5.00 -14.79
CA ARG A 112 3.37 -4.63 -16.17
C ARG A 112 2.36 -5.60 -16.77
N ASP A 113 1.67 -5.14 -17.78
CA ASP A 113 0.88 -5.98 -18.68
C ASP A 113 1.56 -6.02 -20.06
N ALA A 114 0.84 -6.30 -21.12
CA ALA A 114 1.36 -6.52 -22.46
C ALA A 114 2.02 -5.28 -23.08
N GLU A 115 1.47 -4.10 -22.86
CA GLU A 115 2.00 -2.81 -23.32
C GLU A 115 2.56 -2.02 -22.14
N GLU A 116 3.81 -1.55 -22.27
CA GLU A 116 4.53 -0.90 -21.19
C GLU A 116 4.30 0.61 -21.10
N HIS A 117 3.98 1.27 -22.22
CA HIS A 117 3.84 2.72 -22.30
C HIS A 117 2.61 3.12 -23.09
N ASP A 118 1.99 4.23 -22.69
CA ASP A 118 0.95 4.83 -23.50
C ASP A 118 1.54 5.77 -24.57
N ARG A 119 0.66 6.31 -25.43
CA ARG A 119 1.03 7.25 -26.49
C ARG A 119 1.64 8.57 -25.99
N TYR A 120 1.56 8.84 -24.69
CA TYR A 120 2.14 10.02 -24.04
C TYR A 120 3.47 9.70 -23.34
N GLY A 121 3.96 8.46 -23.44
CA GLY A 121 5.19 8.00 -22.81
C GLY A 121 5.06 7.73 -21.30
N ARG A 122 3.84 7.67 -20.74
CA ARG A 122 3.65 7.27 -19.34
C ARG A 122 3.82 5.77 -19.23
N THR A 123 4.49 5.30 -18.17
CA THR A 123 4.57 3.87 -17.88
C THR A 123 3.22 3.35 -17.40
N LEU A 124 2.76 2.26 -18.00
CA LEU A 124 1.52 1.58 -17.66
C LEU A 124 1.80 0.46 -16.66
N ALA A 125 1.07 0.43 -15.54
CA ALA A 125 1.26 -0.61 -14.54
C ALA A 125 0.01 -0.89 -13.68
N TYR A 126 -0.06 -2.11 -13.19
CA TYR A 126 -0.77 -2.47 -11.98
C TYR A 126 0.13 -2.18 -10.78
N VAL A 127 -0.43 -1.63 -9.73
CA VAL A 127 0.31 -1.15 -8.55
C VAL A 127 -0.20 -1.84 -7.31
N TYR A 128 0.71 -2.47 -6.58
CA TYR A 128 0.41 -3.12 -5.31
C TYR A 128 1.17 -2.41 -4.19
N ARG A 129 0.52 -2.17 -3.05
CA ARG A 129 1.20 -1.76 -1.83
C ARG A 129 2.04 -2.93 -1.32
N ALA A 130 3.36 -2.73 -1.20
CA ALA A 130 4.26 -3.85 -0.94
C ALA A 130 4.11 -4.45 0.47
N SER A 131 3.70 -3.65 1.45
CA SER A 131 3.60 -4.09 2.85
C SER A 131 2.58 -5.20 3.11
N ASP A 132 1.51 -5.26 2.31
CA ASP A 132 0.37 -6.16 2.51
C ASP A 132 -0.19 -6.74 1.21
N GLY A 133 0.40 -6.39 0.05
CA GLY A 133 -0.05 -6.87 -1.25
C GLY A 133 -1.38 -6.27 -1.72
N LEU A 134 -1.85 -5.18 -1.11
CA LEU A 134 -3.08 -4.53 -1.53
C LEU A 134 -2.99 -4.08 -3.00
N PHE A 135 -3.87 -4.57 -3.85
CA PHE A 135 -3.97 -4.19 -5.26
C PHE A 135 -4.66 -2.83 -5.39
N LEU A 136 -3.88 -1.75 -5.45
CA LEU A 136 -4.38 -0.37 -5.40
C LEU A 136 -5.34 -0.05 -6.54
N ASN A 137 -5.03 -0.50 -7.78
CA ASN A 137 -5.89 -0.28 -8.94
C ASN A 137 -7.30 -0.85 -8.71
N LEU A 138 -7.38 -2.09 -8.21
CA LEU A 138 -8.65 -2.76 -7.94
C LEU A 138 -9.38 -2.11 -6.76
N GLN A 139 -8.65 -1.70 -5.72
CA GLN A 139 -9.22 -1.08 -4.53
C GLN A 139 -9.92 0.25 -4.88
N MET A 140 -9.33 1.07 -5.77
CA MET A 140 -9.96 2.31 -6.24
C MET A 140 -11.35 2.06 -6.87
N VAL A 141 -11.48 0.98 -7.63
CA VAL A 141 -12.76 0.60 -8.25
C VAL A 141 -13.72 0.01 -7.22
N ALA A 142 -13.23 -0.89 -6.36
CA ALA A 142 -14.04 -1.56 -5.33
C ALA A 142 -14.63 -0.59 -4.31
N ASP A 143 -13.89 0.48 -3.98
CA ASP A 143 -14.36 1.52 -3.07
C ASP A 143 -15.26 2.58 -3.75
N GLY A 144 -15.49 2.46 -5.07
CA GLY A 144 -16.34 3.38 -5.85
C GLY A 144 -15.69 4.72 -6.16
N TYR A 145 -14.35 4.80 -6.29
CA TYR A 145 -13.63 6.03 -6.66
C TYR A 145 -13.21 6.08 -8.13
N ALA A 146 -13.56 5.06 -8.91
CA ALA A 146 -13.16 4.95 -10.31
C ALA A 146 -14.16 4.16 -11.14
N HIS A 147 -14.18 4.42 -12.45
CA HIS A 147 -14.83 3.59 -13.46
C HIS A 147 -13.85 2.61 -14.08
N VAL A 148 -14.35 1.45 -14.49
CA VAL A 148 -13.55 0.49 -15.25
C VAL A 148 -13.19 1.06 -16.61
N LEU A 149 -11.89 1.01 -16.95
CA LEU A 149 -11.37 1.34 -18.28
C LEU A 149 -10.34 0.28 -18.68
N SER A 150 -10.77 -0.76 -19.38
CA SER A 150 -9.90 -1.83 -19.88
C SER A 150 -9.57 -1.58 -21.35
N ILE A 151 -8.31 -1.22 -21.63
CA ILE A 151 -7.82 -0.94 -22.98
C ILE A 151 -6.91 -2.07 -23.43
N PRO A 152 -7.26 -2.83 -24.48
CA PRO A 152 -6.37 -3.83 -25.05
C PRO A 152 -5.04 -3.22 -25.52
N PRO A 153 -3.90 -3.93 -25.35
CA PRO A 153 -3.80 -5.32 -24.92
C PRO A 153 -3.74 -5.50 -23.39
N ASN A 154 -3.79 -4.44 -22.57
CA ASN A 154 -3.65 -4.47 -21.12
C ASN A 154 -4.98 -4.82 -20.44
N ILE A 155 -5.36 -6.09 -20.45
CA ILE A 155 -6.67 -6.58 -19.99
C ILE A 155 -6.60 -7.75 -18.99
N THR A 156 -5.41 -8.06 -18.46
CA THR A 156 -5.20 -9.23 -17.58
C THR A 156 -6.20 -9.28 -16.42
N TYR A 157 -6.54 -8.16 -15.82
CA TYR A 157 -7.48 -8.12 -14.70
C TYR A 157 -8.87 -7.55 -15.04
N ALA A 158 -9.22 -7.41 -16.34
CA ALA A 158 -10.46 -6.76 -16.78
C ALA A 158 -11.75 -7.38 -16.19
N ALA A 159 -11.78 -8.69 -15.99
CA ALA A 159 -12.93 -9.36 -15.39
C ALA A 159 -13.11 -8.98 -13.91
N ARG A 160 -12.00 -8.93 -13.15
CA ARG A 160 -12.01 -8.54 -11.73
C ARG A 160 -12.44 -7.08 -11.55
N PHE A 161 -11.99 -6.19 -12.43
CA PHE A 161 -12.40 -4.78 -12.40
C PHE A 161 -13.90 -4.61 -12.63
N ARG A 162 -14.48 -5.31 -13.62
CA ARG A 162 -15.92 -5.27 -13.89
C ARG A 162 -16.76 -5.79 -12.72
N GLU A 163 -16.32 -6.87 -12.09
CA GLU A 163 -16.98 -7.43 -10.91
C GLU A 163 -16.95 -6.43 -9.73
N ALA A 164 -15.79 -5.83 -9.47
CA ALA A 164 -15.62 -4.83 -8.41
C ALA A 164 -16.48 -3.59 -8.65
N GLU A 165 -16.52 -3.07 -9.90
CA GLU A 165 -17.38 -1.94 -10.26
C GLU A 165 -18.85 -2.27 -10.07
N GLY A 166 -19.32 -3.44 -10.51
CA GLY A 166 -20.70 -3.90 -10.30
C GLY A 166 -21.06 -3.91 -8.82
N THR A 167 -20.21 -4.49 -7.99
CA THR A 167 -20.39 -4.52 -6.53
C THR A 167 -20.45 -3.12 -5.92
N ALA A 168 -19.52 -2.22 -6.30
CA ALA A 168 -19.46 -0.85 -5.80
C ALA A 168 -20.72 -0.05 -6.21
N ARG A 169 -21.20 -0.23 -7.44
CA ARG A 169 -22.43 0.38 -7.96
C ARG A 169 -23.68 -0.10 -7.21
N ASP A 170 -23.83 -1.40 -7.05
CA ASP A 170 -24.98 -1.99 -6.35
C ASP A 170 -25.03 -1.57 -4.88
N ALA A 171 -23.87 -1.35 -4.27
CA ALA A 171 -23.74 -0.85 -2.90
C ALA A 171 -23.78 0.70 -2.81
N ASN A 172 -23.96 1.42 -3.91
CA ASN A 172 -23.93 2.89 -3.98
C ASN A 172 -22.70 3.53 -3.31
N LEU A 173 -21.50 2.96 -3.53
CA LEU A 173 -20.26 3.46 -2.94
C LEU A 173 -19.70 4.66 -3.72
N GLY A 174 -19.11 5.60 -3.01
CA GLY A 174 -18.31 6.69 -3.58
C GLY A 174 -19.04 7.50 -4.64
N LEU A 175 -18.50 7.53 -5.87
CA LEU A 175 -19.06 8.27 -7.01
C LEU A 175 -20.47 7.82 -7.40
N TRP A 176 -20.83 6.56 -7.14
CA TRP A 176 -22.15 6.00 -7.49
C TRP A 176 -23.30 6.57 -6.66
N SER A 177 -23.03 7.08 -5.45
CA SER A 177 -23.99 7.78 -4.63
C SER A 177 -23.91 9.30 -4.75
N SER A 178 -22.72 9.82 -5.13
CA SER A 178 -22.39 11.24 -4.98
C SER A 178 -22.50 12.02 -6.28
N CYS A 179 -22.41 11.34 -7.44
CA CYS A 179 -22.42 11.97 -8.75
C CYS A 179 -23.74 11.67 -9.51
N PRO A 180 -24.20 12.62 -10.37
CA PRO A 180 -25.30 12.33 -11.29
C PRO A 180 -24.97 11.12 -12.18
N VAL A 181 -25.96 10.27 -12.45
CA VAL A 181 -25.82 9.01 -13.23
C VAL A 181 -25.32 9.27 -14.66
N ASP A 182 -25.46 10.52 -15.16
CA ASP A 182 -25.10 10.92 -16.53
C ASP A 182 -23.66 11.49 -16.63
N ALA A 183 -22.88 11.47 -15.55
CA ALA A 183 -21.55 12.09 -15.51
C ALA A 183 -20.40 11.16 -15.98
N GLY A 184 -20.72 10.00 -16.57
CA GLY A 184 -19.73 9.01 -16.98
C GLY A 184 -20.21 8.17 -18.15
N GLY A 185 -20.36 8.76 -19.32
CA GLY A 185 -20.56 8.06 -20.57
C GLY A 185 -19.36 8.23 -21.49
#